data_37d034b492cbc7c76bbee651953a4c9c
#
_entry.id   37d034b492cbc7c76bbee651953a4c9c
#
_cell.length_a   1.000
_cell.length_b   1.000
_cell.length_c   1.000
_cell.angle_alpha   90.00
_cell.angle_beta   90.00
_cell.angle_gamma   90.00
#
_symmetry.space_group_name_H-M   'P 1'
#
loop_
_entity.id
_entity.type
_entity.pdbx_description
1 polymer ?
#
loop_
_entity_poly.entity_id
_entity_poly.type
_entity_poly.pdbx_seq_one_letter_code
_entity_poly.pdbx_strand_id
1 'polypeptide(L)'
;MFDSFLVRKDSLENVYDESGKAVGFKFGVRLSNYRGIYISLVNDFYVNMDGEEFKTEEYTISINGKAPRTMEELIKYPFEHWDLQDEAILYVKKEGGLAPGMHSLDYLPSTMDAYGYQAHDEEWVKNPPKPGQGGGKQFRPCHFDLELQ
;
A
#
# COMPACT_ATOMS: atom_id res chain seq x y z
N MET A 1 4.74 -0.75 16.64
CA MET A 1 5.98 -1.51 16.73
C MET A 1 6.66 -1.69 15.38
N PHE A 2 5.91 -2.02 14.33
CA PHE A 2 6.47 -2.21 12.99
C PHE A 2 6.30 -1.00 12.05
N ASP A 3 6.02 0.18 12.58
CA ASP A 3 5.67 1.34 11.76
C ASP A 3 6.80 1.73 10.81
N SER A 4 8.03 1.79 11.30
CA SER A 4 9.19 2.14 10.47
C SER A 4 9.56 1.06 9.45
N PHE A 5 9.02 -0.14 9.60
CA PHE A 5 9.24 -1.27 8.72
C PHE A 5 8.34 -1.27 7.49
N LEU A 6 7.22 -0.55 7.55
CA LEU A 6 6.18 -0.59 6.52
C LEU A 6 6.64 -0.11 5.14
N VAL A 7 7.56 0.86 5.10
CA VAL A 7 8.08 1.41 3.85
C VAL A 7 9.60 1.33 3.84
N ARG A 8 10.17 0.81 2.75
CA ARG A 8 11.63 0.75 2.61
C ARG A 8 12.18 2.13 2.23
N LYS A 9 13.12 2.62 3.02
CA LYS A 9 13.63 3.99 2.96
C LYS A 9 14.20 4.39 1.59
N ASP A 10 14.93 3.50 0.93
CA ASP A 10 15.63 3.81 -0.32
C ASP A 10 14.88 3.26 -1.56
N SER A 11 13.57 3.19 -1.49
CA SER A 11 12.77 2.53 -2.51
C SER A 11 11.93 3.48 -3.37
N LEU A 12 11.88 4.77 -3.03
CA LEU A 12 11.05 5.71 -3.78
C LEU A 12 11.70 6.05 -5.13
N GLU A 13 11.02 5.70 -6.21
CA GLU A 13 11.49 5.93 -7.58
C GLU A 13 10.33 6.36 -8.48
N ASN A 14 10.65 7.15 -9.51
CA ASN A 14 9.68 7.43 -10.56
C ASN A 14 9.50 6.21 -11.47
N VAL A 15 8.32 6.09 -12.05
CA VAL A 15 7.97 5.07 -13.05
C VAL A 15 7.86 5.75 -14.40
N TYR A 16 8.53 5.19 -15.41
CA TYR A 16 8.57 5.76 -16.76
C TYR A 16 7.85 4.85 -17.76
N ASP A 17 7.21 5.45 -18.75
CA ASP A 17 6.62 4.70 -19.86
C ASP A 17 7.68 4.37 -20.93
N GLU A 18 7.26 3.73 -22.01
CA GLU A 18 8.17 3.32 -23.09
C GLU A 18 8.86 4.51 -23.79
N SER A 19 8.24 5.68 -23.74
CA SER A 19 8.81 6.90 -24.32
C SER A 19 9.80 7.60 -23.38
N GLY A 20 9.95 7.11 -22.15
CA GLY A 20 10.79 7.73 -21.12
C GLY A 20 10.13 8.83 -20.34
N LYS A 21 8.82 9.02 -20.50
CA LYS A 21 8.05 10.01 -19.74
C LYS A 21 7.67 9.44 -18.37
N ALA A 22 7.84 10.23 -17.31
CA ALA A 22 7.41 9.83 -15.97
C ALA A 22 5.88 9.81 -15.89
N VAL A 23 5.33 8.67 -15.48
CA VAL A 23 3.87 8.45 -15.41
C VAL A 23 3.38 8.15 -14.00
N GLY A 24 4.29 8.07 -13.04
CA GLY A 24 3.97 7.81 -11.65
C GLY A 24 5.21 7.61 -10.82
N PHE A 25 5.00 7.05 -9.61
CA PHE A 25 6.09 6.70 -8.72
C PHE A 25 5.79 5.36 -8.05
N LYS A 26 6.81 4.76 -7.45
CA LYS A 26 6.69 3.48 -6.74
C LYS A 26 7.54 3.49 -5.49
N PHE A 27 7.17 2.66 -4.52
CA PHE A 27 7.98 2.45 -3.32
C PHE A 27 7.74 1.06 -2.76
N GLY A 28 8.74 0.53 -2.06
CA GLY A 28 8.66 -0.78 -1.44
C GLY A 28 7.88 -0.73 -0.13
N VAL A 29 6.95 -1.68 0.05
CA VAL A 29 6.09 -1.74 1.22
C VAL A 29 6.14 -3.14 1.83
N ARG A 30 5.89 -3.21 3.13
CA ARG A 30 5.84 -4.45 3.90
C ARG A 30 4.61 -4.43 4.79
N LEU A 31 4.31 -5.58 5.38
CA LEU A 31 3.18 -5.71 6.30
C LEU A 31 3.61 -5.48 7.75
N SER A 32 2.66 -5.06 8.58
CA SER A 32 2.81 -5.05 10.04
C SER A 32 2.20 -6.30 10.69
N ASN A 33 1.60 -7.19 9.90
CA ASN A 33 0.96 -8.41 10.38
C ASN A 33 2.02 -9.47 10.66
N TYR A 34 2.17 -9.87 11.91
CA TYR A 34 3.24 -10.77 12.34
C TYR A 34 3.34 -12.07 11.53
N ARG A 35 2.20 -12.66 11.16
CA ARG A 35 2.16 -13.90 10.38
C ARG A 35 1.96 -13.68 8.89
N GLY A 36 2.07 -12.43 8.44
CA GLY A 36 1.68 -12.09 7.08
C GLY A 36 0.16 -12.16 6.90
N ILE A 37 -0.28 -12.17 5.65
CA ILE A 37 -1.70 -12.15 5.34
C ILE A 37 -1.94 -12.77 3.97
N TYR A 38 -3.10 -13.43 3.79
CA TYR A 38 -3.56 -13.77 2.45
C TYR A 38 -3.97 -12.49 1.73
N ILE A 39 -3.57 -12.34 0.47
CA ILE A 39 -3.74 -11.07 -0.25
C ILE A 39 -5.20 -10.70 -0.46
N SER A 40 -6.11 -11.66 -0.44
CA SER A 40 -7.55 -11.38 -0.51
C SER A 40 -8.08 -10.63 0.71
N LEU A 41 -7.31 -10.58 1.81
CA LEU A 41 -7.66 -9.84 3.02
C LEU A 41 -7.10 -8.41 3.04
N VAL A 42 -6.38 -8.02 2.00
CA VAL A 42 -5.94 -6.63 1.84
C VAL A 42 -7.12 -5.82 1.31
N ASN A 43 -7.60 -4.87 2.12
CA ASN A 43 -8.75 -4.05 1.74
C ASN A 43 -8.35 -2.89 0.84
N ASP A 44 -7.36 -2.12 1.28
CA ASP A 44 -6.95 -0.91 0.59
C ASP A 44 -5.66 -0.39 1.21
N PHE A 45 -5.16 0.72 0.69
CA PHE A 45 -4.04 1.45 1.23
C PHE A 45 -4.41 2.92 1.40
N TYR A 46 -3.81 3.57 2.39
CA TYR A 46 -3.83 5.02 2.47
C TYR A 46 -2.49 5.52 1.96
N VAL A 47 -2.50 6.37 0.94
CA VAL A 47 -1.31 6.96 0.34
C VAL A 47 -1.53 8.45 0.18
N ASN A 48 -0.73 9.24 0.90
CA ASN A 48 -0.72 10.70 0.77
C ASN A 48 0.74 11.13 0.58
N MET A 49 1.05 11.65 -0.59
CA MET A 49 2.39 12.10 -0.92
C MET A 49 2.39 13.61 -1.07
N ASP A 50 3.16 14.30 -0.21
CA ASP A 50 3.30 15.76 -0.20
C ASP A 50 1.96 16.50 -0.09
N GLY A 51 0.99 15.92 0.64
CA GLY A 51 -0.32 16.50 0.84
C GLY A 51 -1.37 16.09 -0.19
N GLU A 52 -1.00 15.30 -1.20
CA GLU A 52 -1.94 14.77 -2.19
C GLU A 52 -2.33 13.34 -1.83
N GLU A 53 -3.63 13.11 -1.58
CA GLU A 53 -4.14 11.76 -1.33
C GLU A 53 -4.47 11.08 -2.64
N PHE A 54 -4.02 9.82 -2.78
CA PHE A 54 -4.28 9.01 -3.97
C PHE A 54 -5.41 8.01 -3.69
N LYS A 55 -6.31 7.87 -4.66
CA LYS A 55 -7.47 7.00 -4.55
C LYS A 55 -7.13 5.58 -4.98
N THR A 56 -7.98 4.64 -4.58
CA THR A 56 -7.79 3.21 -4.84
C THR A 56 -7.52 2.89 -6.31
N GLU A 57 -8.21 3.55 -7.22
CA GLU A 57 -8.03 3.33 -8.67
C GLU A 57 -6.74 3.93 -9.23
N GLU A 58 -6.00 4.70 -8.42
CA GLU A 58 -4.77 5.35 -8.86
C GLU A 58 -3.50 4.54 -8.55
N TYR A 59 -3.63 3.41 -7.86
CA TYR A 59 -2.45 2.58 -7.55
C TYR A 59 -2.70 1.10 -7.77
N THR A 60 -1.60 0.38 -7.98
CA THR A 60 -1.55 -1.08 -8.09
C THR A 60 -0.39 -1.59 -7.24
N ILE A 61 -0.38 -2.88 -6.96
CA ILE A 61 0.67 -3.47 -6.13
C ILE A 61 1.23 -4.75 -6.75
N SER A 62 2.56 -4.85 -6.74
CA SER A 62 3.29 -6.05 -7.14
C SER A 62 3.68 -6.82 -5.88
N ILE A 63 3.14 -8.01 -5.72
CA ILE A 63 3.40 -8.90 -4.58
C ILE A 63 3.99 -10.21 -5.11
N ASN A 64 4.97 -10.76 -4.40
CA ASN A 64 5.59 -12.04 -4.74
C ASN A 64 6.23 -12.05 -6.13
N GLY A 65 6.71 -10.89 -6.60
CA GLY A 65 7.36 -10.78 -7.91
C GLY A 65 6.42 -10.85 -9.10
N LYS A 66 5.12 -10.82 -8.86
CA LYS A 66 4.12 -10.86 -9.94
C LYS A 66 3.84 -9.46 -10.49
N ALA A 67 3.25 -9.38 -11.68
CA ALA A 67 2.86 -8.12 -12.28
C ALA A 67 1.93 -7.33 -11.35
N PRO A 68 1.96 -5.98 -11.40
CA PRO A 68 1.09 -5.17 -10.54
C PRO A 68 -0.39 -5.48 -10.75
N ARG A 69 -1.13 -5.55 -9.64
CA ARG A 69 -2.56 -5.85 -9.62
C ARG A 69 -3.31 -4.77 -8.86
N THR A 70 -4.57 -4.56 -9.24
CA THR A 70 -5.47 -3.65 -8.52
C THR A 70 -5.97 -4.31 -7.22
N MET A 71 -6.53 -3.50 -6.33
CA MET A 71 -7.13 -4.01 -5.10
C MET A 71 -8.27 -5.00 -5.41
N GLU A 72 -9.05 -4.71 -6.43
CA GLU A 72 -10.13 -5.58 -6.87
C GLU A 72 -9.61 -6.94 -7.35
N GLU A 73 -8.46 -6.97 -8.01
CA GLU A 73 -7.85 -8.21 -8.46
C GLU A 73 -7.33 -9.06 -7.31
N LEU A 74 -6.81 -8.45 -6.24
CA LEU A 74 -6.26 -9.18 -5.10
C LEU A 74 -7.31 -10.09 -4.43
N ILE A 75 -8.55 -9.66 -4.41
CA ILE A 75 -9.65 -10.42 -3.79
C ILE A 75 -9.84 -11.80 -4.44
N LYS A 76 -9.44 -11.94 -5.70
CA LYS A 76 -9.59 -13.17 -6.47
C LYS A 76 -8.57 -14.26 -6.12
N TYR A 77 -7.61 -13.96 -5.23
CA TYR A 77 -6.52 -14.88 -4.91
C TYR A 77 -6.54 -15.23 -3.42
N PRO A 78 -7.52 -16.01 -2.93
CA PRO A 78 -7.68 -16.27 -1.50
C PRO A 78 -6.61 -17.18 -0.91
N PHE A 79 -5.82 -17.87 -1.73
CA PHE A 79 -4.77 -18.77 -1.26
C PHE A 79 -3.36 -18.24 -1.47
N GLU A 80 -3.22 -17.05 -2.04
CA GLU A 80 -1.90 -16.43 -2.17
C GLU A 80 -1.57 -15.66 -0.90
N HIS A 81 -0.38 -15.88 -0.36
CA HIS A 81 0.06 -15.31 0.92
C HIS A 81 1.14 -14.25 0.71
N TRP A 82 1.05 -13.16 1.45
CA TRP A 82 2.07 -12.12 1.52
C TRP A 82 2.70 -12.21 2.92
N ASP A 83 3.97 -12.63 2.97
CA ASP A 83 4.68 -12.84 4.23
C ASP A 83 5.21 -11.53 4.79
N LEU A 84 5.37 -11.47 6.12
CA LEU A 84 5.86 -10.30 6.82
C LEU A 84 7.20 -9.78 6.27
N GLN A 85 8.09 -10.70 5.89
CA GLN A 85 9.42 -10.34 5.41
C GLN A 85 9.48 -10.05 3.90
N ASP A 86 8.43 -10.31 3.19
CA ASP A 86 8.40 -10.11 1.74
C ASP A 86 8.03 -8.66 1.42
N GLU A 87 8.87 -8.03 0.63
CA GLU A 87 8.62 -6.68 0.16
C GLU A 87 7.74 -6.71 -1.07
N ALA A 88 6.69 -5.91 -1.06
CA ALA A 88 5.88 -5.63 -2.23
C ALA A 88 6.21 -4.25 -2.76
N ILE A 89 5.79 -3.95 -3.99
CA ILE A 89 6.01 -2.64 -4.59
C ILE A 89 4.66 -2.02 -4.93
N LEU A 90 4.40 -0.85 -4.36
CA LEU A 90 3.19 -0.09 -4.64
C LEU A 90 3.49 0.91 -5.76
N TYR A 91 2.72 0.83 -6.84
CA TYR A 91 2.84 1.72 -8.00
C TYR A 91 1.70 2.72 -7.95
N VAL A 92 2.02 4.01 -7.97
CA VAL A 92 1.03 5.09 -7.91
C VAL A 92 1.07 5.89 -9.20
N LYS A 93 -0.09 6.11 -9.81
CA LYS A 93 -0.20 6.91 -11.03
C LYS A 93 -0.13 8.40 -10.69
N LYS A 94 0.80 9.09 -11.31
CA LYS A 94 0.93 10.54 -11.20
C LYS A 94 1.63 11.06 -12.43
N GLU A 95 0.92 11.84 -13.24
CA GLU A 95 1.50 12.44 -14.44
C GLU A 95 2.71 13.30 -14.09
N GLY A 96 3.82 13.06 -14.76
CA GLY A 96 5.08 13.74 -14.49
C GLY A 96 5.88 13.19 -13.33
N GLY A 97 5.34 12.23 -12.57
CA GLY A 97 6.04 11.64 -11.43
C GLY A 97 6.32 12.65 -10.32
N LEU A 98 7.41 12.43 -9.58
CA LEU A 98 7.87 13.31 -8.49
C LEU A 98 9.13 14.06 -8.90
N ALA A 99 9.30 15.27 -8.37
CA ALA A 99 10.53 16.04 -8.55
C ALA A 99 11.68 15.43 -7.71
N PRO A 100 12.95 15.67 -8.11
CA PRO A 100 14.08 15.25 -7.27
C PRO A 100 14.01 15.88 -5.87
N GLY A 101 14.52 15.15 -4.88
CA GLY A 101 14.61 15.65 -3.50
C GLY A 101 13.78 14.82 -2.53
N MET A 102 13.52 15.42 -1.38
CA MET A 102 12.78 14.77 -0.30
C MET A 102 11.27 14.93 -0.47
N HIS A 103 10.55 13.87 -0.12
CA HIS A 103 9.09 13.83 -0.18
C HIS A 103 8.52 13.31 1.14
N SER A 104 7.36 13.82 1.52
CA SER A 104 6.64 13.40 2.72
C SER A 104 5.54 12.41 2.35
N LEU A 105 5.63 11.20 2.87
CA LEU A 105 4.65 10.14 2.62
C LEU A 105 3.92 9.81 3.92
N ASP A 106 2.60 9.85 3.89
CA ASP A 106 1.76 9.26 4.92
C ASP A 106 1.14 8.00 4.34
N TYR A 107 1.40 6.86 4.97
CA TYR A 107 1.06 5.55 4.43
C TYR A 107 0.54 4.63 5.52
N LEU A 108 -0.47 3.84 5.20
CA LEU A 108 -0.93 2.74 6.04
C LEU A 108 -1.69 1.72 5.20
N PRO A 109 -1.38 0.42 5.34
CA PRO A 109 -2.22 -0.61 4.74
C PRO A 109 -3.48 -0.82 5.58
N SER A 110 -4.59 -1.14 4.93
CA SER A 110 -5.83 -1.56 5.59
C SER A 110 -6.05 -3.04 5.27
N THR A 111 -6.03 -3.88 6.30
CA THR A 111 -6.20 -5.31 6.15
C THR A 111 -7.25 -5.82 7.12
N MET A 112 -7.89 -6.93 6.77
CA MET A 112 -8.79 -7.62 7.69
C MET A 112 -7.98 -8.42 8.71
N ASP A 113 -8.58 -8.66 9.88
CA ASP A 113 -7.92 -9.43 10.93
C ASP A 113 -7.68 -10.87 10.48
N ALA A 114 -6.42 -11.29 10.48
CA ALA A 114 -6.02 -12.63 10.09
C ALA A 114 -6.22 -13.65 11.20
N TYR A 115 -6.53 -13.21 12.42
CA TYR A 115 -6.58 -14.09 13.61
C TYR A 115 -7.99 -14.50 14.01
N GLY A 116 -9.00 -14.02 13.32
CA GLY A 116 -10.35 -14.41 13.63
C GLY A 116 -11.36 -13.53 12.93
N TYR A 117 -12.54 -14.08 12.72
CA TYR A 117 -13.64 -13.35 12.12
C TYR A 117 -14.30 -12.46 13.18
N GLN A 118 -14.37 -11.18 12.90
CA GLN A 118 -15.02 -10.20 13.77
C GLN A 118 -16.41 -9.89 13.24
N ALA A 119 -17.30 -9.45 14.12
CA ALA A 119 -18.69 -9.15 13.73
C ALA A 119 -18.81 -8.08 12.64
N HIS A 120 -17.83 -7.18 12.56
CA HIS A 120 -17.80 -6.11 11.55
C HIS A 120 -17.14 -6.52 10.24
N ASP A 121 -16.50 -7.70 10.16
CA ASP A 121 -15.69 -8.11 9.00
C ASP A 121 -16.54 -8.24 7.75
N GLU A 122 -17.76 -8.72 7.89
CA GLU A 122 -18.67 -8.88 6.75
C GLU A 122 -18.99 -7.53 6.09
N GLU A 123 -19.20 -6.50 6.89
CA GLU A 123 -19.40 -5.15 6.38
C GLU A 123 -18.14 -4.61 5.73
N TRP A 124 -16.99 -4.87 6.32
CA TRP A 124 -15.70 -4.40 5.79
C TRP A 124 -15.31 -5.08 4.49
N VAL A 125 -15.78 -6.29 4.23
CA VAL A 125 -15.60 -6.91 2.92
C VAL A 125 -16.36 -6.14 1.84
N LYS A 126 -17.55 -5.65 2.17
CA LYS A 126 -18.40 -4.89 1.24
C LYS A 126 -17.96 -3.43 1.13
N ASN A 127 -17.60 -2.82 2.25
CA ASN A 127 -17.23 -1.41 2.36
C ASN A 127 -15.99 -1.26 3.22
N PRO A 128 -14.80 -1.60 2.70
CA PRO A 128 -13.59 -1.55 3.51
C PRO A 128 -13.29 -0.13 3.96
N PRO A 129 -13.04 0.07 5.27
CA PRO A 129 -12.63 1.38 5.75
C PRO A 129 -11.22 1.70 5.27
N LYS A 130 -10.99 2.96 4.92
CA LYS A 130 -9.63 3.42 4.66
C LYS A 130 -8.91 3.66 5.98
N PRO A 131 -7.58 3.53 5.99
CA PRO A 131 -6.80 3.91 7.16
C PRO A 131 -7.10 5.33 7.61
N GLY A 132 -7.21 5.53 8.91
CA GLY A 132 -7.63 6.80 9.47
C GLY A 132 -9.13 6.95 9.64
N GLN A 133 -9.91 6.00 9.14
CA GLN A 133 -11.37 5.95 9.28
C GLN A 133 -11.76 4.73 10.12
N GLY A 134 -12.99 4.72 10.64
CA GLY A 134 -13.52 3.55 11.32
C GLY A 134 -13.24 3.45 12.82
N GLY A 135 -12.59 4.40 13.42
CA GLY A 135 -12.60 4.56 14.87
C GLY A 135 -11.62 3.70 15.66
N GLY A 136 -10.38 3.61 15.28
CA GLY A 136 -9.36 2.96 16.08
C GLY A 136 -8.00 3.61 15.94
N LYS A 137 -7.18 3.57 16.98
CA LYS A 137 -5.83 4.14 16.95
C LYS A 137 -4.94 3.44 15.94
N GLN A 138 -5.20 2.18 15.65
CA GLN A 138 -4.46 1.38 14.69
C GLN A 138 -4.66 1.85 13.25
N PHE A 139 -5.57 2.76 12.99
CA PHE A 139 -5.85 3.28 11.65
C PHE A 139 -5.16 4.62 11.37
N ARG A 140 -4.21 5.02 12.20
CA ARG A 140 -3.45 6.25 11.95
C ARG A 140 -2.35 6.00 10.92
N PRO A 141 -2.26 6.83 9.86
CA PRO A 141 -1.19 6.71 8.89
C PRO A 141 0.18 6.92 9.54
N CYS A 142 1.18 6.22 9.03
CA CYS A 142 2.57 6.36 9.43
C CYS A 142 3.27 7.34 8.50
N HIS A 143 4.12 8.20 9.05
CA HIS A 143 4.81 9.23 8.29
C HIS A 143 6.22 8.79 7.93
N PHE A 144 6.61 9.03 6.68
CA PHE A 144 7.95 8.75 6.16
C PHE A 144 8.46 9.93 5.35
N ASP A 145 9.71 10.29 5.56
CA ASP A 145 10.41 11.24 4.71
C ASP A 145 11.35 10.45 3.80
N LEU A 146 11.08 10.48 2.49
CA LEU A 146 11.77 9.65 1.51
C LEU A 146 12.44 10.52 0.45
N GLU A 147 13.68 10.17 0.13
CA GLU A 147 14.40 10.82 -0.97
C GLU A 147 14.14 10.05 -2.26
N LEU A 148 13.82 10.77 -3.33
CA LEU A 148 13.64 10.18 -4.65
C LEU A 148 15.00 9.67 -5.17
N GLN A 149 15.03 8.40 -5.53
CA GLN A 149 16.24 7.74 -6.04
C GLN A 149 16.47 7.98 -7.53
#